data_315fd02baa2b6d706ab0bf902129d9af
#
_entry.id   315fd02baa2b6d706ab0bf902129d9af
#
_cell.length_a   1.000
_cell.length_b   1.000
_cell.length_c   1.000
_cell.angle_alpha   90.00
_cell.angle_beta   90.00
_cell.angle_gamma   90.00
#
_symmetry.space_group_name_H-M   'P 1'
#
loop_
_entity.id
_entity.type
_entity.pdbx_description
1 polymer ?
#
loop_
_entity_poly.entity_id
_entity_poly.type
_entity_poly.pdbx_seq_one_letter_code
_entity_poly.pdbx_strand_id
1 'polypeptide(L)'
;MDRTERFYRIRRLLNTGSPVAFTRMQADLGVSRAQLKRDLAYLRDRLNAPIEYDREANGYRMGAPLAGPRFELPGLWFSAAEIHALLTMQHLLENLQPGLLSPHVKPLLA
;
A
#
# COMPACT_ATOMS: atom_id res chain seq x y z
N MET A 1 -0.77 15.28 -13.29
CA MET A 1 -0.38 14.16 -12.43
C MET A 1 -1.49 13.12 -12.47
N ASP A 2 -1.18 11.89 -12.83
CA ASP A 2 -2.17 10.83 -12.86
C ASP A 2 -2.36 10.18 -11.48
N ARG A 3 -3.31 9.25 -11.38
CA ARG A 3 -3.66 8.58 -10.14
C ARG A 3 -2.48 7.78 -9.54
N THR A 4 -1.75 7.07 -10.37
CA THR A 4 -0.61 6.26 -9.94
C THR A 4 0.48 7.14 -9.33
N GLU A 5 0.76 8.27 -9.97
CA GLU A 5 1.75 9.21 -9.46
C GLU A 5 1.30 9.85 -8.15
N ARG A 6 0.02 10.19 -8.02
CA ARG A 6 -0.51 10.70 -6.75
C ARG A 6 -0.35 9.69 -5.62
N PHE A 7 -0.68 8.43 -5.88
CA PHE A 7 -0.56 7.37 -4.88
C PHE A 7 0.90 7.13 -4.46
N TYR A 8 1.81 7.18 -5.41
CA TYR A 8 3.23 7.07 -5.12
C TYR A 8 3.72 8.21 -4.22
N ARG A 9 3.31 9.44 -4.51
CA ARG A 9 3.68 10.60 -3.71
C ARG A 9 3.10 10.56 -2.31
N ILE A 10 1.84 10.16 -2.18
CA ILE A 10 1.21 9.97 -0.87
C ILE A 10 2.00 8.95 -0.05
N ARG A 11 2.32 7.82 -0.65
CA ARG A 11 3.10 6.78 0.01
C ARG A 11 4.44 7.30 0.52
N ARG A 12 5.16 8.04 -0.32
CA ARG A 12 6.44 8.63 0.06
C ARG A 12 6.32 9.58 1.24
N LEU A 13 5.31 10.44 1.20
CA LEU A 13 5.09 11.40 2.30
C LEU A 13 4.78 10.69 3.61
N LEU A 14 3.92 9.67 3.56
CA LEU A 14 3.47 8.98 4.78
C LEU A 14 4.50 7.99 5.32
N ASN A 15 5.46 7.56 4.53
CA ASN A 15 6.51 6.63 4.95
C ASN A 15 7.71 7.30 5.63
N THR A 16 7.66 8.60 5.83
CA THR A 16 8.77 9.32 6.49
C THR A 16 8.87 9.04 7.99
N GLY A 17 7.87 8.41 8.58
CA GLY A 17 7.83 8.13 10.01
C GLY A 17 7.22 9.23 10.85
N SER A 18 7.08 10.43 10.32
CA SER A 18 6.44 11.56 10.99
C SER A 18 5.05 11.79 10.40
N PRO A 19 4.05 12.15 11.22
CA PRO A 19 2.72 12.46 10.70
C PRO A 19 2.76 13.66 9.76
N VAL A 20 1.98 13.60 8.68
CA VAL A 20 1.90 14.64 7.66
C VAL A 20 0.50 15.25 7.68
N ALA A 21 0.43 16.57 7.82
CA ALA A 21 -0.84 17.28 7.84
C ALA A 21 -1.56 17.15 6.49
N PHE A 22 -2.90 17.05 6.55
CA PHE A 22 -3.73 16.96 5.35
C PHE A 22 -3.47 18.14 4.39
N THR A 23 -3.36 19.34 4.93
CA THR A 23 -3.11 20.55 4.13
C THR A 23 -1.77 20.50 3.43
N ARG A 24 -0.76 19.93 4.06
CA ARG A 24 0.56 19.76 3.44
C ARG A 24 0.50 18.77 2.28
N MET A 25 -0.17 17.64 2.47
CA MET A 25 -0.36 16.68 1.39
C MET A 25 -1.11 17.30 0.22
N GLN A 26 -2.16 18.06 0.53
CA GLN A 26 -2.94 18.73 -0.48
C GLN A 26 -2.10 19.71 -1.30
N ALA A 27 -1.26 20.48 -0.64
CA ALA A 27 -0.37 21.42 -1.29
C ALA A 27 0.68 20.73 -2.16
N ASP A 28 1.32 19.68 -1.62
CA ASP A 28 2.34 18.93 -2.33
C ASP A 28 1.80 18.24 -3.59
N LEU A 29 0.57 17.76 -3.53
CA LEU A 29 -0.07 17.07 -4.64
C LEU A 29 -0.78 18.02 -5.60
N GLY A 30 -1.07 19.24 -5.18
CA GLY A 30 -1.79 20.20 -5.99
C GLY A 30 -3.22 19.76 -6.33
N VAL A 31 -3.90 19.10 -5.41
CA VAL A 31 -5.24 18.55 -5.63
C VAL A 31 -6.26 19.21 -4.69
N SER A 32 -7.55 19.05 -5.02
CA SER A 32 -8.62 19.52 -4.16
C SER A 32 -8.73 18.69 -2.89
N ARG A 33 -9.37 19.24 -1.87
CA ARG A 33 -9.66 18.53 -0.63
C ARG A 33 -10.45 17.24 -0.90
N ALA A 34 -11.46 17.33 -1.76
CA ALA A 34 -12.29 16.17 -2.10
C ALA A 34 -11.47 15.08 -2.81
N GLN A 35 -10.57 15.47 -3.70
CA GLN A 35 -9.73 14.50 -4.41
C GLN A 35 -8.78 13.79 -3.45
N LEU A 36 -8.15 14.51 -2.53
CA LEU A 36 -7.25 13.89 -1.56
C LEU A 36 -8.00 12.93 -0.62
N LYS A 37 -9.20 13.32 -0.18
CA LYS A 37 -10.03 12.44 0.63
C LYS A 37 -10.36 11.14 -0.10
N ARG A 38 -10.72 11.22 -1.37
CA ARG A 38 -10.99 10.03 -2.20
C ARG A 38 -9.75 9.17 -2.38
N ASP A 39 -8.60 9.79 -2.62
CA ASP A 39 -7.34 9.06 -2.79
C ASP A 39 -6.95 8.31 -1.50
N LEU A 40 -7.03 8.95 -0.35
CA LEU A 40 -6.73 8.31 0.93
C LEU A 40 -7.69 7.17 1.23
N ALA A 41 -8.98 7.36 0.98
CA ALA A 41 -9.98 6.31 1.18
C ALA A 41 -9.72 5.11 0.26
N TYR A 42 -9.39 5.36 -1.00
CA TYR A 42 -9.09 4.30 -1.95
C TYR A 42 -7.85 3.50 -1.53
N LEU A 43 -6.78 4.20 -1.15
CA LEU A 43 -5.56 3.54 -0.69
C LEU A 43 -5.83 2.65 0.52
N ARG A 44 -6.57 3.16 1.50
CA ARG A 44 -6.86 2.42 2.72
C ARG A 44 -7.83 1.27 2.50
N ASP A 45 -8.93 1.52 1.79
CA ASP A 45 -10.04 0.58 1.71
C ASP A 45 -9.89 -0.43 0.57
N ARG A 46 -9.26 -0.05 -0.53
CA ARG A 46 -9.11 -0.89 -1.71
C ARG A 46 -7.74 -1.54 -1.83
N LEU A 47 -6.69 -0.80 -1.48
CA LEU A 47 -5.32 -1.28 -1.63
C LEU A 47 -4.71 -1.74 -0.29
N ASN A 48 -5.48 -1.67 0.78
CA ASN A 48 -5.07 -2.10 2.13
C ASN A 48 -3.85 -1.33 2.68
N ALA A 49 -3.64 -0.11 2.24
CA ALA A 49 -2.57 0.73 2.79
C ALA A 49 -2.84 1.00 4.28
N PRO A 50 -1.86 0.80 5.16
CA PRO A 50 -2.04 0.98 6.60
C PRO A 50 -1.96 2.46 6.99
N ILE A 51 -2.87 3.27 6.47
CA ILE A 51 -2.91 4.70 6.74
C ILE A 51 -3.60 4.95 8.07
N GLU A 52 -2.92 5.66 8.97
CA GLU A 52 -3.43 6.05 10.26
C GLU A 52 -3.51 7.56 10.38
N TYR A 53 -4.50 8.05 11.14
CA TYR A 53 -4.59 9.45 11.51
C TYR A 53 -4.17 9.61 12.97
N ASP A 54 -3.16 10.45 13.21
CA ASP A 54 -2.69 10.78 14.55
C ASP A 54 -3.38 12.06 15.01
N ARG A 55 -4.27 11.94 15.99
CA ARG A 55 -5.04 13.08 16.51
C ARG A 55 -4.17 14.12 17.19
N GLU A 56 -3.16 13.70 17.93
CA GLU A 56 -2.30 14.62 18.67
C GLU A 56 -1.44 15.45 17.72
N ALA A 57 -0.90 14.82 16.70
CA ALA A 57 -0.08 15.51 15.70
C ALA A 57 -0.93 16.14 14.60
N ASN A 58 -2.23 15.84 14.53
CA ASN A 58 -3.15 16.27 13.47
C ASN A 58 -2.58 15.97 12.08
N GLY A 59 -2.19 14.73 11.89
CA GLY A 59 -1.57 14.30 10.63
C GLY A 59 -1.73 12.82 10.36
N TYR A 60 -1.41 12.43 9.14
CA TYR A 60 -1.49 11.05 8.67
C TYR A 60 -0.11 10.43 8.57
N ARG A 61 -0.05 9.14 8.77
CA ARG A 61 1.18 8.36 8.59
C ARG A 61 0.85 6.93 8.19
N MET A 62 1.85 6.20 7.69
CA MET A 62 1.73 4.76 7.53
C MET A 62 1.92 4.11 8.88
N GLY A 63 0.93 3.32 9.29
CA GLY A 63 0.96 2.61 10.55
C GLY A 63 1.55 1.22 10.40
N ALA A 64 1.70 0.54 11.55
CA ALA A 64 2.07 -0.86 11.57
C ALA A 64 0.84 -1.72 11.23
N PRO A 65 1.02 -2.87 10.55
CA PRO A 65 -0.10 -3.77 10.29
C PRO A 65 -0.64 -4.36 11.58
N LEU A 66 -1.98 -4.49 11.66
CA LEU A 66 -2.64 -5.01 12.86
C LEU A 66 -2.38 -6.50 13.09
N ALA A 67 -2.13 -7.27 12.03
CA ALA A 67 -2.00 -8.73 12.08
C ALA A 67 -0.65 -9.21 11.55
N GLY A 68 0.44 -8.60 11.99
CA GLY A 68 1.79 -8.96 11.56
C GLY A 68 2.30 -8.10 10.42
N PRO A 69 3.49 -8.40 9.89
CA PRO A 69 4.10 -7.58 8.85
C PRO A 69 3.29 -7.61 7.56
N ARG A 70 3.28 -6.48 6.86
CA ARG A 70 2.68 -6.36 5.53
C ARG A 70 3.76 -6.33 4.48
N PHE A 71 3.44 -6.90 3.33
CA PHE A 71 4.31 -6.88 2.16
C PHE A 71 3.74 -5.90 1.15
N GLU A 72 4.61 -5.09 0.56
CA GLU A 72 4.23 -4.00 -0.32
C GLU A 72 4.82 -4.18 -1.72
N LEU A 73 3.95 -4.06 -2.71
CA LEU A 73 4.35 -3.86 -4.10
C LEU A 73 3.88 -2.46 -4.52
N PRO A 74 4.41 -1.89 -5.61
CA PRO A 74 3.93 -0.58 -6.07
C PRO A 74 2.40 -0.57 -6.23
N GLY A 75 1.72 0.21 -5.39
CA GLY A 75 0.27 0.34 -5.38
C GLY A 75 -0.52 -0.79 -4.73
N LEU A 76 0.15 -1.76 -4.12
CA LEU A 76 -0.53 -2.88 -3.45
C LEU A 76 0.17 -3.20 -2.13
N TRP A 77 -0.63 -3.54 -1.12
CA TRP A 77 -0.15 -3.96 0.19
C TRP A 77 -0.75 -5.31 0.54
N PHE A 78 0.09 -6.24 0.99
CA PHE A 78 -0.33 -7.60 1.33
C PHE A 78 -0.01 -7.90 2.78
N SER A 79 -0.89 -8.64 3.45
CA SER A 79 -0.59 -9.24 4.74
C SER A 79 0.26 -10.50 4.56
N ALA A 80 0.88 -10.96 5.65
CA ALA A 80 1.62 -12.22 5.61
C ALA A 80 0.73 -13.40 5.18
N ALA A 81 -0.53 -13.41 5.62
CA ALA A 81 -1.48 -14.46 5.25
C ALA A 81 -1.79 -14.45 3.75
N GLU A 82 -1.93 -13.27 3.15
CA GLU A 82 -2.19 -13.15 1.71
C GLU A 82 -0.98 -13.62 0.90
N ILE A 83 0.23 -13.26 1.31
CA ILE A 83 1.46 -13.75 0.66
C ILE A 83 1.55 -15.27 0.78
N HIS A 84 1.26 -15.83 1.97
CA HIS A 84 1.26 -17.28 2.17
C HIS A 84 0.28 -17.97 1.22
N ALA A 85 -0.92 -17.42 1.05
CA ALA A 85 -1.92 -17.97 0.12
C ALA A 85 -1.43 -17.95 -1.33
N LEU A 86 -0.78 -16.86 -1.75
CA LEU A 86 -0.21 -16.76 -3.10
C LEU A 86 0.89 -17.79 -3.33
N LEU A 87 1.76 -18.00 -2.34
CA LEU A 87 2.83 -18.98 -2.43
C LEU A 87 2.30 -20.41 -2.47
N THR A 88 1.26 -20.70 -1.69
CA THR A 88 0.61 -22.01 -1.70
C THR A 88 -0.02 -22.29 -3.07
N MET A 89 -0.69 -21.29 -3.65
CA MET A 89 -1.27 -21.42 -4.98
C MET A 89 -0.19 -21.65 -6.04
N GLN A 90 0.92 -20.89 -5.97
CA GLN A 90 2.05 -21.09 -6.87
C GLN A 90 2.57 -22.54 -6.80
N HIS A 91 2.75 -23.04 -5.58
CA HIS A 91 3.26 -24.40 -5.37
C HIS A 91 2.34 -25.46 -5.98
N LEU A 92 1.02 -25.32 -5.77
CA LEU A 92 0.05 -26.22 -6.37
C LEU A 92 0.07 -26.19 -7.89
N LEU A 93 0.16 -24.99 -8.49
CA LEU A 93 0.19 -24.83 -9.93
C LEU A 93 1.49 -25.33 -10.54
N GLU A 94 2.62 -25.20 -9.86
CA GLU A 94 3.89 -25.72 -10.33
C GLU A 94 3.94 -27.24 -10.33
N ASN A 95 3.20 -27.91 -9.43
CA ASN A 95 3.05 -29.35 -9.46
C ASN A 95 2.26 -29.84 -10.67
N LEU A 96 1.34 -29.01 -11.18
CA LEU A 96 0.55 -29.32 -12.38
C LEU A 96 1.27 -28.89 -13.66
N GLN A 97 1.94 -27.73 -13.62
CA GLN A 97 2.64 -27.14 -14.77
C GLN A 97 3.83 -26.32 -14.26
N PRO A 98 5.00 -26.95 -14.08
CA PRO A 98 6.17 -26.27 -13.52
C PRO A 98 6.55 -25.00 -14.25
N GLY A 99 6.84 -23.95 -13.49
CA GLY A 99 7.31 -22.67 -14.00
C GLY A 99 6.23 -21.70 -14.46
N LEU A 100 4.97 -22.10 -14.44
CA LEU A 100 3.88 -21.28 -14.97
C LEU A 100 3.78 -19.90 -14.31
N LEU A 101 3.85 -19.84 -12.97
CA LEU A 101 3.70 -18.60 -12.23
C LEU A 101 5.01 -18.06 -11.65
N SER A 102 6.11 -18.76 -11.77
CA SER A 102 7.39 -18.37 -11.18
C SER A 102 7.82 -16.94 -11.53
N PRO A 103 7.75 -16.49 -12.79
CA PRO A 103 8.13 -15.12 -13.14
C PRO A 103 7.28 -14.05 -12.49
N HIS A 104 6.04 -14.40 -12.10
CA HIS A 104 5.10 -13.45 -11.51
C HIS A 104 5.16 -13.44 -9.99
N VAL A 105 5.55 -14.57 -9.38
CA VAL A 105 5.51 -14.74 -7.92
C VAL A 105 6.87 -14.50 -7.27
N LYS A 106 7.97 -14.82 -7.95
CA LYS A 106 9.33 -14.64 -7.41
C LYS A 106 9.59 -13.24 -6.85
N PRO A 107 9.17 -12.15 -7.50
CA PRO A 107 9.37 -10.80 -6.94
C PRO A 107 8.72 -10.61 -5.57
N LEU A 108 7.71 -11.39 -5.22
CA LEU A 108 7.05 -11.32 -3.92
C LEU A 108 7.86 -12.01 -2.82
N LEU A 109 8.83 -12.83 -3.19
CA LEU A 109 9.68 -13.58 -2.27
C LEU A 109 10.96 -12.82 -1.88
N ALA A 110 11.32 -11.85 -2.69
CA ALA A 110 12.55 -11.10 -2.51
C ALA A 110 12.48 -10.04 -1.43
#